data_3c81de480d4a667aa68f38bb149afa64
#
_entry.id   3c81de480d4a667aa68f38bb149afa64
#
_cell.length_a   1.000
_cell.length_b   1.000
_cell.length_c   1.000
_cell.angle_alpha   90.00
_cell.angle_beta   90.00
_cell.angle_gamma   90.00
#
_symmetry.space_group_name_H-M   'P 1'
#
loop_
_entity.id
_entity.type
_entity.pdbx_description
1 polymer ?
#
loop_
_entity_poly.entity_id
_entity_poly.type
_entity_poly.pdbx_seq_one_letter_code
_entity_poly.pdbx_strand_id
1 'polypeptide(L)'
;MVTSACGTEGAKTAAKAVDNGDMIVAALARATDRTENVGSAQVRMTTETHRSGPITLDGTYSWGQGLAFDVMMDTKAVRAPGERPAAAKTHTVFVDGAYYYDIGPRPSGPLKGKEWMKIDASAVFGDKGAQAFQGNSAAGSPAFAMKGLKYANNVDDLGKETVDGQSAAHYRAVVDKEHMGTFKKAYGDPNYLFGAMTGHGDSITMDIWVGAKDFPVRMKQRFGRVTVTMDFEKFGATAAIKAPPAAQTGDVTEQLKKAVAQQQSIEQGRTRR
;
A
#
# COMPACT_ATOMS: atom_id res chain seq x y z
N MET A 1 -63.02 -12.03 -18.59
CA MET A 1 -61.71 -11.77 -19.22
C MET A 1 -60.89 -10.92 -18.27
N VAL A 2 -59.91 -11.52 -17.65
CA VAL A 2 -58.99 -10.81 -16.76
C VAL A 2 -57.66 -10.73 -17.49
N THR A 3 -57.28 -9.53 -17.94
CA THR A 3 -55.99 -9.28 -18.56
C THR A 3 -54.97 -8.96 -17.47
N SER A 4 -54.05 -9.92 -17.24
CA SER A 4 -52.87 -9.75 -16.40
C SER A 4 -51.90 -8.74 -17.04
N ALA A 5 -51.74 -7.60 -16.42
CA ALA A 5 -50.66 -6.68 -16.72
C ALA A 5 -49.43 -7.08 -15.87
N CYS A 6 -48.58 -7.96 -16.45
CA CYS A 6 -47.29 -8.29 -15.84
C CYS A 6 -46.18 -7.41 -16.46
N GLY A 7 -45.53 -6.62 -15.59
CA GLY A 7 -44.05 -6.60 -15.61
C GLY A 7 -43.34 -5.61 -16.51
N THR A 8 -43.58 -4.30 -16.42
CA THR A 8 -42.65 -3.29 -16.98
C THR A 8 -41.74 -2.64 -15.91
N GLU A 9 -42.01 -2.81 -14.62
CA GLU A 9 -41.18 -2.22 -13.56
C GLU A 9 -39.90 -3.02 -13.29
N GLY A 10 -39.95 -4.37 -13.36
CA GLY A 10 -38.76 -5.20 -13.15
C GLY A 10 -37.69 -5.02 -14.24
N ALA A 11 -38.12 -4.82 -15.50
CA ALA A 11 -37.19 -4.58 -16.61
C ALA A 11 -36.51 -3.21 -16.53
N LYS A 12 -37.22 -2.16 -16.05
CA LYS A 12 -36.64 -0.83 -15.85
C LYS A 12 -35.67 -0.78 -14.68
N THR A 13 -35.88 -1.56 -13.63
CA THR A 13 -34.96 -1.65 -12.49
C THR A 13 -33.69 -2.41 -12.84
N ALA A 14 -33.80 -3.50 -13.61
CA ALA A 14 -32.66 -4.25 -14.10
C ALA A 14 -31.81 -3.43 -15.10
N ALA A 15 -32.45 -2.72 -16.05
CA ALA A 15 -31.75 -1.83 -16.98
C ALA A 15 -31.02 -0.69 -16.27
N LYS A 16 -31.61 -0.06 -15.22
CA LYS A 16 -30.94 0.94 -14.40
C LYS A 16 -29.76 0.40 -13.61
N ALA A 17 -29.84 -0.84 -13.12
CA ALA A 17 -28.76 -1.48 -12.38
C ALA A 17 -27.57 -1.82 -13.30
N VAL A 18 -27.82 -2.25 -14.53
CA VAL A 18 -26.80 -2.50 -15.55
C VAL A 18 -26.12 -1.19 -15.97
N ASP A 19 -26.88 -0.12 -16.26
CA ASP A 19 -26.35 1.21 -16.59
C ASP A 19 -25.46 1.77 -15.46
N ASN A 20 -25.84 1.61 -14.21
CA ASN A 20 -25.02 2.06 -13.07
C ASN A 20 -23.72 1.26 -12.94
N GLY A 21 -23.74 -0.06 -13.15
CA GLY A 21 -22.53 -0.88 -13.11
C GLY A 21 -21.51 -0.47 -14.15
N ASP A 22 -21.94 -0.26 -15.39
CA ASP A 22 -21.07 0.17 -16.49
C ASP A 22 -20.48 1.57 -16.25
N MET A 23 -21.26 2.50 -15.65
CA MET A 23 -20.77 3.83 -15.29
C MET A 23 -19.70 3.79 -14.19
N ILE A 24 -19.85 2.93 -13.18
CA ILE A 24 -18.87 2.72 -12.09
C ILE A 24 -17.57 2.19 -12.68
N VAL A 25 -17.66 1.12 -13.50
CA VAL A 25 -16.50 0.51 -14.14
C VAL A 25 -15.76 1.53 -15.00
N ALA A 26 -16.50 2.32 -15.82
CA ALA A 26 -15.91 3.35 -16.66
C ALA A 26 -15.24 4.48 -15.84
N ALA A 27 -15.84 4.91 -14.74
CA ALA A 27 -15.25 5.91 -13.85
C ALA A 27 -13.95 5.42 -13.19
N LEU A 28 -13.94 4.19 -12.68
CA LEU A 28 -12.77 3.57 -12.09
C LEU A 28 -11.67 3.29 -13.11
N ALA A 29 -12.02 2.90 -14.35
CA ALA A 29 -11.06 2.73 -15.44
C ALA A 29 -10.36 4.05 -15.76
N ARG A 30 -11.11 5.15 -15.93
CA ARG A 30 -10.52 6.48 -16.16
C ARG A 30 -9.63 6.93 -15.03
N ALA A 31 -10.06 6.72 -13.79
CA ALA A 31 -9.26 7.06 -12.61
C ALA A 31 -7.96 6.24 -12.55
N THR A 32 -8.03 4.95 -12.90
CA THR A 32 -6.87 4.06 -12.97
C THR A 32 -5.87 4.54 -14.03
N ASP A 33 -6.34 4.79 -15.25
CA ASP A 33 -5.51 5.23 -16.37
C ASP A 33 -4.84 6.57 -16.07
N ARG A 34 -5.60 7.52 -15.48
CA ARG A 34 -5.05 8.81 -15.08
C ARG A 34 -3.99 8.68 -14.01
N THR A 35 -4.25 7.85 -13.00
CA THR A 35 -3.31 7.61 -11.90
C THR A 35 -2.04 6.94 -12.44
N GLU A 36 -2.16 5.96 -13.34
CA GLU A 36 -1.01 5.30 -13.95
C GLU A 36 -0.16 6.28 -14.76
N ASN A 37 -0.80 7.07 -15.63
CA ASN A 37 -0.10 7.98 -16.54
C ASN A 37 0.61 9.14 -15.84
N VAL A 38 0.09 9.62 -14.71
CA VAL A 38 0.72 10.71 -13.96
C VAL A 38 1.97 10.27 -13.21
N GLY A 39 2.04 9.01 -12.80
CA GLY A 39 3.23 8.34 -12.29
C GLY A 39 3.75 8.78 -10.91
N SER A 40 3.16 9.81 -10.29
CA SER A 40 3.61 10.29 -8.97
C SER A 40 2.60 11.21 -8.30
N ALA A 41 2.69 11.30 -6.97
CA ALA A 41 1.93 12.27 -6.17
C ALA A 41 2.66 12.64 -4.87
N GLN A 42 2.28 13.77 -4.27
CA GLN A 42 2.46 14.02 -2.85
C GLN A 42 1.37 13.28 -2.11
N VAL A 43 1.75 12.52 -1.10
CA VAL A 43 0.82 11.68 -0.33
C VAL A 43 1.03 11.83 1.16
N ARG A 44 -0.05 11.65 1.91
CA ARG A 44 -0.02 11.26 3.32
C ARG A 44 -0.52 9.84 3.43
N MET A 45 0.28 8.95 4.00
CA MET A 45 -0.13 7.57 4.24
C MET A 45 -0.21 7.31 5.74
N THR A 46 -1.26 6.64 6.17
CA THR A 46 -1.44 6.15 7.54
C THR A 46 -1.61 4.64 7.52
N THR A 47 -0.76 3.95 8.26
CA THR A 47 -0.88 2.50 8.48
C THR A 47 -1.31 2.25 9.92
N GLU A 48 -2.45 1.58 10.06
CA GLU A 48 -2.99 1.15 11.35
C GLU A 48 -2.84 -0.35 11.50
N THR A 49 -2.33 -0.80 12.63
CA THR A 49 -2.20 -2.20 12.99
C THR A 49 -2.86 -2.46 14.34
N HIS A 50 -3.23 -3.70 14.62
CA HIS A 50 -3.90 -4.07 15.90
C HIS A 50 -3.00 -3.93 17.13
N ARG A 51 -1.67 -3.86 16.94
CA ARG A 51 -0.67 -3.93 18.02
C ARG A 51 0.07 -2.64 18.31
N SER A 52 0.04 -1.71 17.37
CA SER A 52 0.73 -0.42 17.50
C SER A 52 -0.22 0.71 17.11
N GLY A 53 -0.02 1.89 17.68
CA GLY A 53 -0.72 3.09 17.21
C GLY A 53 -0.42 3.36 15.73
N PRO A 54 -1.18 4.26 15.10
CA PRO A 54 -1.01 4.58 13.69
C PRO A 54 0.42 5.04 13.40
N ILE A 55 0.94 4.62 12.25
CA ILE A 55 2.22 5.04 11.70
C ILE A 55 1.91 5.93 10.51
N THR A 56 2.43 7.15 10.51
CA THR A 56 2.23 8.10 9.41
C THR A 56 3.52 8.29 8.62
N LEU A 57 3.36 8.52 7.32
CA LEU A 57 4.40 9.03 6.45
C LEU A 57 3.82 10.11 5.54
N ASP A 58 4.61 11.12 5.25
CA ASP A 58 4.24 12.24 4.38
C ASP A 58 5.36 12.50 3.39
N GLY A 59 5.06 12.66 2.11
CA GLY A 59 6.05 13.01 1.10
C GLY A 59 5.69 12.57 -0.31
N THR A 60 6.70 12.37 -1.13
CA THR A 60 6.56 11.99 -2.53
C THR A 60 6.46 10.47 -2.69
N TYR A 61 5.49 10.04 -3.48
CA TYR A 61 5.31 8.67 -3.91
C TYR A 61 5.31 8.61 -5.43
N SER A 62 6.15 7.77 -6.02
CA SER A 62 6.33 7.63 -7.46
C SER A 62 6.16 6.18 -7.89
N TRP A 63 5.51 5.96 -9.05
CA TRP A 63 5.23 4.63 -9.62
C TRP A 63 5.41 4.55 -11.13
N GLY A 64 5.77 5.65 -11.79
CA GLY A 64 5.88 5.73 -13.26
C GLY A 64 7.07 4.94 -13.83
N GLN A 65 8.17 4.82 -13.08
CA GLN A 65 9.38 4.09 -13.49
C GLN A 65 9.76 3.00 -12.47
N GLY A 66 8.78 2.41 -11.82
CA GLY A 66 8.94 1.55 -10.67
C GLY A 66 8.51 2.26 -9.39
N LEU A 67 8.33 1.49 -8.32
CA LEU A 67 7.93 2.04 -7.05
C LEU A 67 9.10 2.73 -6.37
N ALA A 68 8.92 4.01 -6.04
CA ALA A 68 9.85 4.78 -5.21
C ALA A 68 9.09 5.74 -4.32
N PHE A 69 9.64 6.07 -3.15
CA PHE A 69 9.14 7.14 -2.32
C PHE A 69 10.26 7.85 -1.56
N ASP A 70 10.00 9.11 -1.24
CA ASP A 70 10.86 9.98 -0.43
C ASP A 70 9.95 10.69 0.58
N VAL A 71 10.00 10.26 1.83
CA VAL A 71 9.00 10.57 2.85
C VAL A 71 9.62 10.83 4.22
N MET A 72 8.91 11.59 5.03
CA MET A 72 9.12 11.68 6.47
C MET A 72 8.20 10.67 7.17
N MET A 73 8.77 9.65 7.81
CA MET A 73 8.05 8.57 8.49
C MET A 73 8.17 8.72 10.01
N ASP A 74 7.14 8.31 10.77
CA ASP A 74 7.23 8.23 12.23
C ASP A 74 8.39 7.34 12.67
N THR A 75 9.34 7.88 13.43
CA THR A 75 10.55 7.18 13.88
C THR A 75 10.26 5.90 14.66
N LYS A 76 9.11 5.83 15.36
CA LYS A 76 8.67 4.63 16.08
C LYS A 76 8.52 3.38 15.17
N ALA A 77 8.32 3.59 13.86
CA ALA A 77 8.15 2.50 12.90
C ALA A 77 9.45 1.77 12.56
N VAL A 78 10.59 2.45 12.72
CA VAL A 78 11.91 1.96 12.27
C VAL A 78 12.89 1.74 13.43
N ARG A 79 12.44 1.94 14.66
CA ARG A 79 13.27 1.92 15.87
C ARG A 79 13.35 0.54 16.50
N ALA A 80 14.53 0.18 16.97
CA ALA A 80 14.70 -0.98 17.84
C ALA A 80 14.06 -0.73 19.23
N PRO A 81 13.50 -1.77 19.90
CA PRO A 81 12.99 -1.65 21.24
C PRO A 81 14.07 -1.10 22.20
N GLY A 82 13.71 -0.06 22.98
CA GLY A 82 14.62 0.54 23.98
C GLY A 82 15.46 1.72 23.48
N GLU A 83 15.54 1.97 22.19
CA GLU A 83 16.21 3.18 21.67
C GLU A 83 15.34 4.43 21.87
N ARG A 84 15.94 5.53 22.33
CA ARG A 84 15.29 6.85 22.34
C ARG A 84 15.43 7.49 20.97
N PRO A 85 14.36 7.94 20.32
CA PRO A 85 14.45 8.64 19.05
C PRO A 85 15.09 10.00 19.23
N ALA A 86 16.03 10.35 18.35
CA ALA A 86 16.57 11.71 18.28
C ALA A 86 15.55 12.71 17.72
N ALA A 87 14.64 12.23 16.85
CA ALA A 87 13.58 13.02 16.23
C ALA A 87 12.26 12.22 16.20
N ALA A 88 11.13 12.92 16.11
CA ALA A 88 9.81 12.28 16.01
C ALA A 88 9.59 11.61 14.65
N LYS A 89 10.23 12.12 13.59
CA LYS A 89 10.17 11.61 12.22
C LYS A 89 11.55 11.27 11.71
N THR A 90 11.62 10.23 10.85
CA THR A 90 12.84 9.78 10.16
C THR A 90 12.64 9.97 8.66
N HIS A 91 13.59 10.59 7.99
CA HIS A 91 13.63 10.64 6.54
C HIS A 91 13.85 9.22 6.00
N THR A 92 12.97 8.79 5.12
CA THR A 92 12.97 7.44 4.57
C THR A 92 12.81 7.50 3.07
N VAL A 93 13.71 6.84 2.37
CA VAL A 93 13.68 6.70 0.92
C VAL A 93 13.52 5.23 0.57
N PHE A 94 12.64 4.95 -0.38
CA PHE A 94 12.55 3.64 -1.03
C PHE A 94 12.83 3.83 -2.51
N VAL A 95 13.81 3.16 -3.04
CA VAL A 95 14.17 3.20 -4.46
C VAL A 95 14.97 1.93 -4.81
N ASP A 96 14.83 1.46 -6.03
CA ASP A 96 15.53 0.28 -6.54
C ASP A 96 15.37 -0.97 -5.65
N GLY A 97 14.19 -1.12 -5.05
CA GLY A 97 13.86 -2.25 -4.19
C GLY A 97 14.50 -2.25 -2.82
N ALA A 98 15.04 -1.12 -2.36
CA ALA A 98 15.64 -0.99 -1.04
C ALA A 98 15.10 0.20 -0.26
N TYR A 99 14.95 0.01 1.05
CA TYR A 99 14.66 1.06 2.03
C TYR A 99 15.94 1.69 2.51
N TYR A 100 15.96 3.00 2.62
CA TYR A 100 17.02 3.80 3.21
C TYR A 100 16.42 4.66 4.32
N TYR A 101 16.95 4.52 5.52
CA TYR A 101 16.52 5.26 6.70
C TYR A 101 17.63 6.20 7.13
N ASP A 102 17.34 7.49 7.26
CA ASP A 102 18.25 8.46 7.86
C ASP A 102 18.33 8.19 9.37
N ILE A 103 19.47 7.69 9.80
CA ILE A 103 19.74 7.34 11.20
C ILE A 103 20.68 8.34 11.87
N GLY A 104 21.13 9.35 11.11
CA GLY A 104 22.21 10.25 11.51
C GLY A 104 23.55 9.54 11.71
N PRO A 105 24.64 10.29 11.90
CA PRO A 105 25.97 9.71 12.04
C PRO A 105 26.06 8.84 13.30
N ARG A 106 26.45 7.57 13.13
CA ARG A 106 26.61 6.61 14.22
C ARG A 106 28.04 6.59 14.75
N PRO A 107 28.25 6.78 16.06
CA PRO A 107 29.60 6.79 16.65
C PRO A 107 30.21 5.39 16.79
N SER A 108 29.39 4.33 16.80
CA SER A 108 29.83 2.95 17.04
C SER A 108 28.92 1.92 16.38
N GLY A 109 29.29 0.64 16.47
CA GLY A 109 28.51 -0.48 15.96
C GLY A 109 28.70 -0.73 14.46
N PRO A 110 27.86 -1.62 13.85
CA PRO A 110 28.00 -2.02 12.45
C PRO A 110 27.83 -0.87 11.45
N LEU A 111 27.15 0.19 11.87
CA LEU A 111 26.88 1.39 11.06
C LEU A 111 27.78 2.58 11.45
N LYS A 112 28.92 2.36 12.10
CA LYS A 112 29.85 3.42 12.51
C LYS A 112 30.24 4.29 11.30
N GLY A 113 30.09 5.61 11.42
CA GLY A 113 30.41 6.58 10.38
C GLY A 113 29.42 6.62 9.22
N LYS A 114 28.30 5.90 9.32
CA LYS A 114 27.21 5.94 8.34
C LYS A 114 26.07 6.81 8.84
N GLU A 115 25.42 7.50 7.92
CA GLU A 115 24.24 8.35 8.17
C GLU A 115 22.96 7.66 7.75
N TRP A 116 23.07 6.74 6.78
CA TRP A 116 21.95 5.99 6.23
C TRP A 116 22.07 4.50 6.49
N MET A 117 20.96 3.89 6.87
CA MET A 117 20.80 2.45 6.99
C MET A 117 19.99 1.92 5.80
N LYS A 118 20.57 1.01 5.03
CA LYS A 118 19.91 0.33 3.92
C LYS A 118 19.39 -1.05 4.35
N ILE A 119 18.15 -1.35 3.93
CA ILE A 119 17.52 -2.67 4.05
C ILE A 119 16.89 -3.02 2.70
N ASP A 120 17.34 -4.09 2.06
CA ASP A 120 16.71 -4.60 0.84
C ASP A 120 15.30 -5.12 1.14
N ALA A 121 14.35 -4.88 0.23
CA ALA A 121 12.96 -5.30 0.37
C ALA A 121 12.81 -6.82 0.56
N SER A 122 13.77 -7.61 0.09
CA SER A 122 13.79 -9.07 0.28
C SER A 122 13.89 -9.49 1.76
N ALA A 123 14.48 -8.66 2.61
CA ALA A 123 14.51 -8.92 4.04
C ALA A 123 13.14 -8.73 4.72
N VAL A 124 12.26 -7.94 4.10
CA VAL A 124 10.92 -7.62 4.63
C VAL A 124 9.84 -8.51 4.02
N PHE A 125 9.89 -8.71 2.70
CA PHE A 125 8.85 -9.37 1.91
C PHE A 125 9.29 -10.73 1.34
N GLY A 126 10.56 -11.11 1.52
CA GLY A 126 11.20 -12.22 0.81
C GLY A 126 11.53 -11.90 -0.65
N ASP A 127 12.33 -12.74 -1.30
CA ASP A 127 12.80 -12.50 -2.67
C ASP A 127 11.65 -12.37 -3.68
N LYS A 128 10.63 -13.24 -3.57
CA LYS A 128 9.43 -13.20 -4.43
C LYS A 128 8.56 -11.97 -4.17
N GLY A 129 8.41 -11.57 -2.90
CA GLY A 129 7.69 -10.37 -2.52
C GLY A 129 8.42 -9.11 -2.98
N ALA A 130 9.75 -9.05 -2.81
CA ALA A 130 10.55 -7.93 -3.27
C ALA A 130 10.46 -7.72 -4.79
N GLN A 131 10.45 -8.79 -5.59
CA GLN A 131 10.25 -8.72 -7.04
C GLN A 131 8.91 -8.09 -7.43
N ALA A 132 7.86 -8.26 -6.61
CA ALA A 132 6.56 -7.66 -6.88
C ALA A 132 6.55 -6.12 -6.77
N PHE A 133 7.54 -5.52 -6.12
CA PHE A 133 7.73 -4.07 -6.02
C PHE A 133 8.64 -3.49 -7.11
N GLN A 134 9.15 -4.32 -8.02
CA GLN A 134 10.01 -3.88 -9.11
C GLN A 134 9.22 -3.72 -10.43
N GLY A 135 9.68 -2.83 -11.28
CA GLY A 135 9.11 -2.57 -12.61
C GLY A 135 7.83 -1.72 -12.59
N ASN A 136 7.29 -1.48 -13.80
CA ASN A 136 6.16 -0.57 -14.02
C ASN A 136 4.81 -1.07 -13.48
N SER A 137 4.73 -2.34 -13.08
CA SER A 137 3.52 -2.94 -12.48
C SER A 137 3.71 -3.19 -10.98
N ALA A 138 4.54 -2.38 -10.33
CA ALA A 138 4.92 -2.57 -8.94
C ALA A 138 3.70 -2.72 -8.02
N ALA A 139 3.65 -3.83 -7.30
CA ALA A 139 2.74 -4.01 -6.18
C ALA A 139 2.98 -2.85 -5.18
N GLY A 140 1.91 -2.21 -4.73
CA GLY A 140 2.01 -1.02 -3.89
C GLY A 140 1.81 0.29 -4.65
N SER A 141 1.81 0.30 -5.99
CA SER A 141 1.39 1.50 -6.70
C SER A 141 -0.13 1.69 -6.58
N PRO A 142 -0.61 2.94 -6.47
CA PRO A 142 -2.05 3.21 -6.43
C PRO A 142 -2.77 2.67 -7.67
N ALA A 143 -2.19 2.85 -8.86
CA ALA A 143 -2.76 2.33 -10.10
C ALA A 143 -2.85 0.80 -10.12
N PHE A 144 -1.85 0.08 -9.59
CA PHE A 144 -1.89 -1.36 -9.47
C PHE A 144 -3.01 -1.82 -8.52
N ALA A 145 -3.16 -1.15 -7.39
CA ALA A 145 -4.24 -1.41 -6.45
C ALA A 145 -5.61 -1.23 -7.13
N MET A 146 -5.80 -0.13 -7.87
CA MET A 146 -7.03 0.15 -8.63
C MET A 146 -7.27 -0.89 -9.73
N LYS A 147 -6.24 -1.34 -10.44
CA LYS A 147 -6.35 -2.45 -11.42
C LYS A 147 -6.82 -3.76 -10.76
N GLY A 148 -6.57 -3.92 -9.49
CA GLY A 148 -7.05 -5.06 -8.70
C GLY A 148 -8.56 -5.14 -8.58
N LEU A 149 -9.28 -4.03 -8.76
CA LEU A 149 -10.75 -3.98 -8.69
C LEU A 149 -11.44 -4.88 -9.72
N LYS A 150 -10.79 -5.16 -10.85
CA LYS A 150 -11.30 -6.11 -11.85
C LYS A 150 -11.46 -7.54 -11.31
N TYR A 151 -10.86 -7.86 -10.17
CA TYR A 151 -10.98 -9.15 -9.49
C TYR A 151 -12.02 -9.14 -8.38
N ALA A 152 -12.63 -7.97 -8.10
CA ALA A 152 -13.71 -7.88 -7.14
C ALA A 152 -14.99 -8.53 -7.71
N ASN A 153 -15.73 -9.24 -6.85
CA ASN A 153 -17.00 -9.84 -7.23
C ASN A 153 -18.08 -8.77 -7.45
N ASN A 154 -17.94 -7.64 -6.76
CA ASN A 154 -18.83 -6.48 -6.86
C ASN A 154 -18.07 -5.21 -6.50
N VAL A 155 -18.50 -4.10 -7.11
CA VAL A 155 -18.07 -2.75 -6.72
C VAL A 155 -19.30 -1.93 -6.39
N ASP A 156 -19.40 -1.50 -5.15
CA ASP A 156 -20.52 -0.70 -4.65
C ASP A 156 -20.23 0.79 -4.84
N ASP A 157 -21.19 1.54 -5.36
CA ASP A 157 -21.23 3.00 -5.31
C ASP A 157 -21.88 3.43 -3.99
N LEU A 158 -21.08 4.02 -3.11
CA LEU A 158 -21.53 4.52 -1.81
C LEU A 158 -21.95 6.00 -1.84
N GLY A 159 -21.96 6.59 -3.05
CA GLY A 159 -22.40 7.96 -3.28
C GLY A 159 -21.26 8.97 -3.15
N LYS A 160 -21.62 10.23 -2.96
CA LYS A 160 -20.68 11.35 -2.86
C LYS A 160 -20.37 11.68 -1.41
N GLU A 161 -19.10 11.87 -1.13
CA GLU A 161 -18.60 12.31 0.19
C GLU A 161 -17.65 13.48 0.04
N THR A 162 -17.43 14.20 1.13
CA THR A 162 -16.38 15.23 1.20
C THR A 162 -15.17 14.67 1.93
N VAL A 163 -14.03 14.61 1.24
CA VAL A 163 -12.75 14.15 1.76
C VAL A 163 -11.75 15.30 1.69
N ASP A 164 -11.23 15.72 2.83
CA ASP A 164 -10.28 16.84 2.95
C ASP A 164 -10.72 18.11 2.19
N GLY A 165 -12.03 18.43 2.29
CA GLY A 165 -12.66 19.59 1.62
C GLY A 165 -12.98 19.38 0.13
N GLN A 166 -12.69 18.21 -0.45
CA GLN A 166 -12.98 17.90 -1.84
C GLN A 166 -14.17 16.94 -1.97
N SER A 167 -15.10 17.22 -2.89
CA SER A 167 -16.20 16.30 -3.22
C SER A 167 -15.67 15.17 -4.05
N ALA A 168 -15.94 13.93 -3.64
CA ALA A 168 -15.51 12.71 -4.31
C ALA A 168 -16.60 11.65 -4.35
N ALA A 169 -16.65 10.86 -5.41
CA ALA A 169 -17.48 9.65 -5.47
C ALA A 169 -16.76 8.51 -4.72
N HIS A 170 -17.47 7.86 -3.83
CA HIS A 170 -16.93 6.79 -2.99
C HIS A 170 -17.34 5.42 -3.55
N TYR A 171 -16.36 4.62 -3.87
CA TYR A 171 -16.54 3.24 -4.33
C TYR A 171 -15.89 2.27 -3.35
N ARG A 172 -16.57 1.13 -3.12
CA ARG A 172 -16.04 0.02 -2.31
C ARG A 172 -16.01 -1.25 -3.09
N ALA A 173 -14.91 -1.97 -3.00
CA ALA A 173 -14.75 -3.30 -3.56
C ALA A 173 -14.19 -4.27 -2.52
N VAL A 174 -14.57 -5.54 -2.63
CA VAL A 174 -14.00 -6.63 -1.83
C VAL A 174 -13.44 -7.67 -2.79
N VAL A 175 -12.16 -7.96 -2.63
CA VAL A 175 -11.46 -9.04 -3.34
C VAL A 175 -11.17 -10.13 -2.33
N ASP A 176 -11.79 -11.30 -2.50
CA ASP A 176 -11.57 -12.45 -1.63
C ASP A 176 -10.27 -13.21 -1.99
N LYS A 177 -9.88 -14.13 -1.12
CA LYS A 177 -8.64 -14.90 -1.24
C LYS A 177 -8.56 -15.73 -2.54
N GLU A 178 -9.67 -16.16 -3.08
CA GLU A 178 -9.75 -16.99 -4.28
C GLU A 178 -9.46 -16.14 -5.53
N HIS A 179 -9.89 -14.89 -5.50
CA HIS A 179 -9.76 -13.93 -6.60
C HIS A 179 -8.57 -12.98 -6.50
N MET A 180 -7.76 -13.05 -5.43
CA MET A 180 -6.59 -12.18 -5.24
C MET A 180 -5.50 -12.28 -6.32
N GLY A 181 -5.50 -13.34 -7.17
CA GLY A 181 -4.54 -13.49 -8.26
C GLY A 181 -3.09 -13.27 -7.83
N THR A 182 -2.39 -12.33 -8.47
CA THR A 182 -1.01 -11.94 -8.14
C THR A 182 -0.87 -11.26 -6.79
N PHE A 183 -1.92 -10.64 -6.25
CA PHE A 183 -1.93 -10.07 -4.90
C PHE A 183 -1.66 -11.12 -3.82
N LYS A 184 -2.12 -12.36 -4.01
CA LYS A 184 -1.89 -13.45 -3.07
C LYS A 184 -0.39 -13.71 -2.82
N LYS A 185 0.45 -13.51 -3.85
CA LYS A 185 1.90 -13.70 -3.72
C LYS A 185 2.58 -12.53 -2.97
N ALA A 186 2.05 -11.33 -3.12
CA ALA A 186 2.59 -10.14 -2.46
C ALA A 186 2.17 -10.02 -0.98
N TYR A 187 0.99 -10.54 -0.62
CA TYR A 187 0.38 -10.34 0.70
C TYR A 187 0.22 -11.63 1.52
N GLY A 188 0.54 -12.80 1.00
CA GLY A 188 0.09 -14.06 1.55
C GLY A 188 1.14 -15.04 2.06
N ASP A 189 2.45 -14.74 2.03
CA ASP A 189 3.44 -15.65 2.58
C ASP A 189 3.68 -15.37 4.08
N PRO A 190 3.22 -16.28 4.97
CA PRO A 190 3.34 -16.11 6.41
C PRO A 190 4.79 -16.11 6.92
N ASN A 191 5.72 -16.58 6.09
CA ASN A 191 7.13 -16.71 6.47
C ASN A 191 7.88 -15.38 6.42
N TYR A 192 7.25 -14.30 5.95
CA TYR A 192 7.86 -12.99 5.88
C TYR A 192 7.19 -12.02 6.85
N LEU A 193 7.93 -10.99 7.24
CA LEU A 193 7.50 -10.00 8.22
C LEU A 193 6.13 -9.40 7.89
N PHE A 194 5.86 -9.12 6.63
CA PHE A 194 4.60 -8.56 6.18
C PHE A 194 3.43 -9.54 6.35
N GLY A 195 3.59 -10.80 5.95
CA GLY A 195 2.58 -11.85 6.16
C GLY A 195 2.25 -12.05 7.64
N ALA A 196 3.25 -12.03 8.52
CA ALA A 196 3.06 -12.10 9.96
C ALA A 196 2.30 -10.87 10.53
N MET A 197 2.51 -9.68 9.97
CA MET A 197 1.81 -8.45 10.37
C MET A 197 0.35 -8.43 9.94
N THR A 198 0.03 -8.92 8.74
CA THR A 198 -1.33 -8.91 8.17
C THR A 198 -2.26 -9.97 8.78
N GLY A 199 -1.71 -11.01 9.40
CA GLY A 199 -2.49 -12.04 10.10
C GLY A 199 -3.35 -12.90 9.19
N HIS A 200 -2.91 -13.18 7.97
CA HIS A 200 -3.56 -14.10 7.01
C HIS A 200 -4.99 -13.70 6.62
N GLY A 201 -5.24 -12.44 6.31
CA GLY A 201 -6.56 -11.98 5.88
C GLY A 201 -7.07 -12.75 4.65
N ASP A 202 -8.34 -13.17 4.69
CA ASP A 202 -9.00 -13.91 3.60
C ASP A 202 -9.59 -13.01 2.52
N SER A 203 -9.55 -11.69 2.72
CA SER A 203 -10.04 -10.69 1.77
C SER A 203 -9.28 -9.37 1.88
N ILE A 204 -9.32 -8.62 0.79
CA ILE A 204 -8.90 -7.22 0.75
C ILE A 204 -10.17 -6.38 0.52
N THR A 205 -10.49 -5.49 1.45
CA THR A 205 -11.48 -4.44 1.22
C THR A 205 -10.75 -3.20 0.74
N MET A 206 -11.23 -2.62 -0.35
CA MET A 206 -10.68 -1.41 -0.94
C MET A 206 -11.76 -0.36 -1.07
N ASP A 207 -11.55 0.79 -0.44
CA ASP A 207 -12.37 1.98 -0.61
C ASP A 207 -11.56 2.99 -1.43
N ILE A 208 -12.20 3.61 -2.44
CA ILE A 208 -11.59 4.61 -3.31
C ILE A 208 -12.54 5.78 -3.43
N TRP A 209 -12.03 6.98 -3.17
CA TRP A 209 -12.73 8.24 -3.38
C TRP A 209 -12.15 8.92 -4.61
N VAL A 210 -12.93 8.99 -5.67
CA VAL A 210 -12.55 9.62 -6.94
C VAL A 210 -13.08 11.04 -6.98
N GLY A 211 -12.18 12.00 -7.00
CA GLY A 211 -12.48 13.42 -7.04
C GLY A 211 -12.59 13.98 -8.46
N ALA A 212 -12.52 15.29 -8.55
CA ALA A 212 -12.54 16.00 -9.84
C ALA A 212 -11.38 15.53 -10.74
N LYS A 213 -11.60 15.53 -12.05
CA LYS A 213 -10.62 15.14 -13.08
C LYS A 213 -10.20 13.66 -13.01
N ASP A 214 -11.04 12.80 -12.46
CA ASP A 214 -10.81 11.36 -12.36
C ASP A 214 -9.50 11.01 -11.61
N PHE A 215 -9.09 11.78 -10.59
CA PHE A 215 -8.00 11.41 -9.70
C PHE A 215 -8.55 10.90 -8.36
N PRO A 216 -7.94 9.86 -7.77
CA PRO A 216 -8.28 9.49 -6.40
C PRO A 216 -7.85 10.62 -5.44
N VAL A 217 -8.70 10.98 -4.51
CA VAL A 217 -8.36 11.90 -3.40
C VAL A 217 -7.95 11.09 -2.17
N ARG A 218 -8.52 9.88 -2.03
CA ARG A 218 -8.19 8.91 -0.97
C ARG A 218 -8.33 7.49 -1.48
N MET A 219 -7.45 6.62 -1.02
CA MET A 219 -7.59 5.17 -1.10
C MET A 219 -7.42 4.57 0.30
N LYS A 220 -8.28 3.62 0.66
CA LYS A 220 -8.17 2.88 1.92
C LYS A 220 -8.22 1.39 1.64
N GLN A 221 -7.20 0.68 2.08
CA GLN A 221 -7.11 -0.77 1.95
C GLN A 221 -7.11 -1.41 3.32
N ARG A 222 -7.93 -2.43 3.50
CA ARG A 222 -7.92 -3.27 4.69
C ARG A 222 -7.61 -4.69 4.28
N PHE A 223 -6.59 -5.26 4.89
CA PHE A 223 -6.22 -6.66 4.72
C PHE A 223 -5.87 -7.25 6.08
N GLY A 224 -6.66 -8.22 6.49
CA GLY A 224 -6.54 -8.78 7.83
C GLY A 224 -6.60 -7.72 8.93
N ARG A 225 -5.52 -7.59 9.69
CA ARG A 225 -5.40 -6.67 10.83
C ARG A 225 -4.75 -5.34 10.48
N VAL A 226 -4.45 -5.10 9.23
CA VAL A 226 -3.79 -3.88 8.77
C VAL A 226 -4.76 -3.07 7.93
N THR A 227 -4.82 -1.78 8.21
CA THR A 227 -5.49 -0.78 7.37
C THR A 227 -4.46 0.23 6.90
N VAL A 228 -4.41 0.46 5.59
CA VAL A 228 -3.59 1.49 4.98
C VAL A 228 -4.52 2.52 4.35
N THR A 229 -4.38 3.77 4.74
CA THR A 229 -5.07 4.91 4.13
C THR A 229 -4.02 5.77 3.44
N MET A 230 -4.26 6.11 2.18
CA MET A 230 -3.42 7.01 1.40
C MET A 230 -4.27 8.18 0.91
N ASP A 231 -3.92 9.37 1.35
CA ASP A 231 -4.50 10.64 0.92
C ASP A 231 -3.58 11.25 -0.13
N PHE A 232 -4.16 11.70 -1.26
CA PHE A 232 -3.42 12.29 -2.37
C PHE A 232 -3.60 13.79 -2.36
N GLU A 233 -2.49 14.53 -2.19
CA GLU A 233 -2.53 15.99 -2.09
C GLU A 233 -2.26 16.67 -3.44
N LYS A 234 -1.27 16.17 -4.18
CA LYS A 234 -0.85 16.77 -5.45
C LYS A 234 -0.29 15.71 -6.39
N PHE A 235 -0.85 15.60 -7.59
CA PHE A 235 -0.40 14.69 -8.63
C PHE A 235 0.64 15.32 -9.54
N GLY A 236 1.60 14.50 -10.00
CA GLY A 236 2.63 14.88 -10.95
C GLY A 236 3.72 15.79 -10.37
N ALA A 237 4.64 16.21 -11.23
CA ALA A 237 5.68 17.21 -10.94
C ALA A 237 6.57 16.89 -9.73
N THR A 238 6.96 15.62 -9.55
CA THR A 238 7.92 15.21 -8.53
C THR A 238 9.30 15.01 -9.13
N ALA A 239 10.34 15.39 -8.39
CA ALA A 239 11.72 15.11 -8.77
C ALA A 239 11.98 13.58 -8.75
N ALA A 240 12.91 13.11 -9.56
CA ALA A 240 13.33 11.72 -9.53
C ALA A 240 13.93 11.39 -8.16
N ILE A 241 13.39 10.34 -7.54
CA ILE A 241 13.86 9.85 -6.24
C ILE A 241 15.16 9.07 -6.46
N LYS A 242 16.16 9.35 -5.65
CA LYS A 242 17.50 8.76 -5.75
C LYS A 242 17.94 8.16 -4.43
N ALA A 243 18.68 7.06 -4.51
CA ALA A 243 19.32 6.49 -3.33
C ALA A 243 20.32 7.48 -2.70
N PRO A 244 20.44 7.47 -1.37
CA PRO A 244 21.48 8.25 -0.68
C PRO A 244 22.89 7.82 -1.11
N PRO A 245 23.92 8.69 -0.87
CA PRO A 245 25.30 8.38 -1.27
C PRO A 245 25.79 7.06 -0.65
N ALA A 246 26.35 6.18 -1.47
CA ALA A 246 26.83 4.87 -1.02
C ALA A 246 27.90 4.97 0.09
N ALA A 247 28.75 6.01 0.05
CA ALA A 247 29.77 6.25 1.07
C ALA A 247 29.15 6.48 2.47
N GLN A 248 27.96 7.08 2.54
CA GLN A 248 27.24 7.38 3.78
C GLN A 248 26.25 6.27 4.17
N THR A 249 26.09 5.21 3.35
CA THR A 249 25.11 4.16 3.54
C THR A 249 25.76 2.88 4.05
N GLY A 250 25.18 2.28 5.09
CA GLY A 250 25.53 0.95 5.58
C GLY A 250 24.38 -0.02 5.33
N ASP A 251 24.68 -1.19 4.77
CA ASP A 251 23.70 -2.23 4.46
C ASP A 251 23.59 -3.23 5.61
N VAL A 252 22.39 -3.41 6.16
CA VAL A 252 22.11 -4.37 7.26
C VAL A 252 21.15 -5.47 6.82
N THR A 253 20.93 -5.66 5.53
CA THR A 253 19.99 -6.63 4.96
C THR A 253 20.21 -8.04 5.50
N GLU A 254 21.46 -8.53 5.44
CA GLU A 254 21.79 -9.90 5.86
C GLU A 254 21.70 -10.08 7.38
N GLN A 255 22.02 -9.04 8.17
CA GLN A 255 21.84 -9.05 9.60
C GLN A 255 20.35 -9.17 9.99
N LEU A 256 19.48 -8.44 9.29
CA LEU A 256 18.04 -8.50 9.51
C LEU A 256 17.46 -9.86 9.12
N LYS A 257 17.85 -10.42 7.97
CA LYS A 257 17.43 -11.76 7.53
C LYS A 257 17.78 -12.83 8.57
N LYS A 258 19.01 -12.80 9.10
CA LYS A 258 19.45 -13.72 10.16
C LYS A 258 18.64 -13.57 11.45
N ALA A 259 18.38 -12.34 11.88
CA ALA A 259 17.60 -12.08 13.09
C ALA A 259 16.16 -12.60 12.96
N VAL A 260 15.51 -12.38 11.82
CA VAL A 260 14.15 -12.88 11.52
C VAL A 260 14.12 -14.41 11.52
N ALA A 261 15.06 -15.06 10.84
CA ALA A 261 15.15 -16.52 10.81
C ALA A 261 15.35 -17.13 12.20
N GLN A 262 16.18 -16.51 13.04
CA GLN A 262 16.42 -16.95 14.43
C GLN A 262 15.15 -16.82 15.28
N GLN A 263 14.41 -15.72 15.15
CA GLN A 263 13.16 -15.52 15.88
C GLN A 263 12.11 -16.55 15.51
N GLN A 264 11.96 -16.84 14.21
CA GLN A 264 11.04 -17.87 13.72
C GLN A 264 11.37 -19.28 14.26
N SER A 265 12.66 -19.62 14.33
CA SER A 265 13.09 -20.92 14.86
C SER A 265 12.76 -21.07 16.34
N ILE A 266 12.86 -20.00 17.13
CA ILE A 266 12.50 -19.97 18.55
C ILE A 266 10.98 -20.14 18.72
N GLU A 267 10.18 -19.46 17.93
CA GLU A 267 8.72 -19.57 17.97
C GLU A 267 8.23 -20.97 17.61
N GLN A 268 8.78 -21.57 16.55
CA GLN A 268 8.47 -22.95 16.15
C GLN A 268 8.88 -23.98 17.21
N GLY A 269 10.00 -23.75 17.90
CA GLY A 269 10.45 -24.60 19.01
C GLY A 269 9.55 -24.51 20.24
N ARG A 270 8.88 -23.36 20.47
CA ARG A 270 7.89 -23.19 21.56
C ARG A 270 6.55 -23.84 21.28
N THR A 271 6.13 -23.89 20.02
CA THR A 271 4.83 -24.48 19.61
C THR A 271 4.85 -26.02 19.58
N ARG A 272 6.04 -26.62 19.60
CA ARG A 272 6.23 -28.09 19.62
C ARG A 272 6.41 -28.68 21.03
N ARG A 273 6.39 -27.87 22.05
CA ARG A 273 6.39 -28.27 23.48
C ARG A 273 5.04 -28.02 24.11
#